data_e9bbf583eaf98c1b1e3a24d2964981e6
#
_entry.id   e9bbf583eaf98c1b1e3a24d2964981e6
#
_cell.length_a   1.000
_cell.length_b   1.000
_cell.length_c   1.000
_cell.angle_alpha   90.00
_cell.angle_beta   90.00
_cell.angle_gamma   90.00
#
_symmetry.space_group_name_H-M   'P 1'
#
loop_
_entity.id
_entity.type
_entity.pdbx_description
1 polymer ?
#
loop_
_entity_poly.entity_id
_entity_poly.type
_entity_poly.pdbx_seq_one_letter_code
_entity_poly.pdbx_strand_id
1 'polypeptide(L)'
;LHGIYILAQNQEGLIVVDMHAAHERITYERMKQACQNEELKMQPLLVPLSIAVSAAEAECAESQRQMLLQLGIELERAATESIIVRQIPSILRDADIEQLVRDVLSDVLEYGSSDRIQAHQDELLSTMACHGSVRANRQLSIPEMNALLRDMEATERSGQCNHGRPTWVYQSLNELDKLFLRGQ
;
A
#
# COMPACT_ATOMS: atom_id res chain seq x y z
N LEU A 1 4.28 19.89 -4.27
CA LEU A 1 3.42 20.54 -5.26
C LEU A 1 2.03 19.90 -5.18
N HIS A 2 1.00 20.68 -4.87
CA HIS A 2 -0.42 20.27 -4.79
C HIS A 2 -0.74 19.08 -3.86
N GLY A 3 0.11 18.75 -2.89
CA GLY A 3 -0.07 17.56 -2.06
C GLY A 3 0.01 16.23 -2.83
N ILE A 4 0.59 16.24 -4.03
CA ILE A 4 0.74 15.07 -4.91
C ILE A 4 2.21 14.79 -5.19
N TYR A 5 2.98 15.84 -5.51
CA TYR A 5 4.37 15.68 -5.94
C TYR A 5 5.36 16.34 -4.96
N ILE A 6 6.48 15.67 -4.73
CA ILE A 6 7.68 16.25 -4.14
C ILE A 6 8.60 16.70 -5.27
N LEU A 7 9.10 17.92 -5.17
CA LEU A 7 10.15 18.45 -6.03
C LEU A 7 11.45 18.47 -5.25
N ALA A 8 12.45 17.78 -5.72
CA ALA A 8 13.79 17.76 -5.17
C ALA A 8 14.80 18.11 -6.26
N GLN A 9 15.96 18.63 -5.87
CA GLN A 9 17.04 18.93 -6.81
C GLN A 9 18.35 18.30 -6.34
N ASN A 10 19.20 17.98 -7.29
CA ASN A 10 20.58 17.62 -7.09
C ASN A 10 21.48 18.50 -7.98
N GLN A 11 22.77 18.20 -8.05
CA GLN A 11 23.72 18.96 -8.87
C GLN A 11 23.45 18.86 -10.39
N GLU A 12 22.70 17.86 -10.82
CA GLU A 12 22.49 17.53 -12.23
C GLU A 12 21.12 17.94 -12.76
N GLY A 13 20.11 18.15 -11.88
CA GLY A 13 18.77 18.51 -12.32
C GLY A 13 17.68 18.44 -11.27
N LEU A 14 16.44 18.29 -11.76
CA LEU A 14 15.20 18.23 -10.99
C LEU A 14 14.70 16.79 -10.90
N ILE A 15 14.30 16.39 -9.71
CA ILE A 15 13.63 15.13 -9.44
C ILE A 15 12.20 15.43 -9.03
N VAL A 16 11.24 14.82 -9.71
CA VAL A 16 9.80 14.92 -9.37
C VAL A 16 9.34 13.56 -8.93
N VAL A 17 8.82 13.46 -7.70
CA VAL A 17 8.36 12.22 -7.08
C VAL A 17 6.84 12.26 -6.90
N ASP A 18 6.15 11.22 -7.34
CA ASP A 18 4.77 10.96 -6.97
C ASP A 18 4.73 10.36 -5.55
N MET A 19 4.27 11.16 -4.58
CA MET A 19 4.26 10.77 -3.17
C MET A 19 3.39 9.54 -2.91
N HIS A 20 2.26 9.43 -3.60
CA HIS A 20 1.32 8.33 -3.42
C HIS A 20 1.93 7.02 -3.94
N ALA A 21 2.39 7.04 -5.18
CA ALA A 21 3.03 5.88 -5.81
C ALA A 21 4.29 5.41 -5.05
N ALA A 22 5.09 6.37 -4.56
CA ALA A 22 6.27 6.07 -3.74
C ALA A 22 5.90 5.42 -2.41
N HIS A 23 4.92 5.97 -1.70
CA HIS A 23 4.49 5.45 -0.40
C HIS A 23 3.83 4.07 -0.51
N GLU A 24 3.02 3.87 -1.54
CA GLU A 24 2.42 2.57 -1.88
C GLU A 24 3.52 1.50 -2.08
N ARG A 25 4.55 1.81 -2.88
CA ARG A 25 5.66 0.89 -3.13
C ARG A 25 6.45 0.57 -1.86
N ILE A 26 6.78 1.57 -1.06
CA ILE A 26 7.48 1.39 0.21
C ILE A 26 6.66 0.50 1.15
N THR A 27 5.36 0.76 1.28
CA THR A 27 4.45 -0.01 2.12
C THR A 27 4.39 -1.47 1.66
N TYR A 28 4.25 -1.71 0.36
CA TYR A 28 4.25 -3.05 -0.23
C TYR A 28 5.54 -3.82 0.09
N GLU A 29 6.71 -3.24 -0.19
CA GLU A 29 7.99 -3.93 0.05
C GLU A 29 8.22 -4.21 1.55
N ARG A 30 7.84 -3.29 2.43
CA ARG A 30 7.89 -3.52 3.89
C ARG A 30 6.98 -4.64 4.34
N MET A 31 5.76 -4.71 3.83
CA MET A 31 4.83 -5.79 4.14
C MET A 31 5.33 -7.12 3.59
N LYS A 32 5.81 -7.14 2.35
CA LYS A 32 6.37 -8.34 1.72
C LYS A 32 7.54 -8.91 2.52
N GLN A 33 8.50 -8.07 2.91
CA GLN A 33 9.62 -8.47 3.76
C GLN A 33 9.17 -8.97 5.13
N ALA A 34 8.23 -8.25 5.76
CA ALA A 34 7.71 -8.65 7.07
C ALA A 34 6.96 -9.98 7.03
N CYS A 35 6.19 -10.26 5.97
CA CYS A 35 5.53 -11.55 5.76
C CYS A 35 6.56 -12.68 5.54
N GLN A 36 7.60 -12.44 4.73
CA GLN A 36 8.64 -13.44 4.46
C GLN A 36 9.46 -13.80 5.70
N ASN A 37 9.68 -12.85 6.60
CA ASN A 37 10.46 -13.03 7.82
C ASN A 37 9.58 -13.44 9.03
N GLU A 38 8.27 -13.60 8.87
CA GLU A 38 7.31 -13.82 9.96
C GLU A 38 7.35 -12.71 11.05
N GLU A 39 7.70 -11.48 10.65
CA GLU A 39 7.87 -10.31 11.53
C GLU A 39 6.72 -9.30 11.40
N LEU A 40 5.62 -9.68 10.75
CA LEU A 40 4.50 -8.77 10.52
C LEU A 40 3.86 -8.36 11.85
N LYS A 41 4.05 -7.10 12.23
CA LYS A 41 3.47 -6.54 13.44
C LYS A 41 1.99 -6.31 13.25
N MET A 42 1.18 -6.88 14.12
CA MET A 42 -0.26 -6.71 14.14
C MET A 42 -0.67 -5.69 15.19
N GLN A 43 -1.75 -4.97 14.91
CA GLN A 43 -2.36 -4.02 15.83
C GLN A 43 -3.79 -4.43 16.13
N PRO A 44 -4.11 -4.80 17.38
CA PRO A 44 -5.48 -5.00 17.81
C PRO A 44 -6.29 -3.70 17.69
N LEU A 45 -7.52 -3.81 17.23
CA LEU A 45 -8.47 -2.70 17.24
C LEU A 45 -9.00 -2.50 18.67
N LEU A 46 -9.02 -1.25 19.15
CA LEU A 46 -9.58 -0.91 20.45
C LEU A 46 -11.05 -1.35 20.59
N VAL A 47 -11.79 -1.22 19.49
CA VAL A 47 -13.14 -1.72 19.35
C VAL A 47 -13.17 -2.58 18.11
N PRO A 48 -13.54 -3.88 18.19
CA PRO A 48 -13.71 -4.71 17.02
C PRO A 48 -14.70 -4.10 16.03
N LEU A 49 -14.37 -4.11 14.74
CA LEU A 49 -15.20 -3.53 13.70
C LEU A 49 -16.12 -4.58 13.09
N SER A 50 -17.44 -4.37 13.23
CA SER A 50 -18.42 -5.21 12.55
C SER A 50 -18.70 -4.66 11.15
N ILE A 51 -18.58 -5.52 10.15
CA ILE A 51 -18.79 -5.18 8.73
C ILE A 51 -19.91 -6.06 8.19
N ALA A 52 -20.95 -5.44 7.61
CA ALA A 52 -21.96 -6.15 6.85
C ALA A 52 -21.37 -6.56 5.49
N VAL A 53 -21.44 -7.83 5.16
CA VAL A 53 -20.90 -8.43 3.94
C VAL A 53 -21.93 -9.36 3.30
N SER A 54 -21.71 -9.80 2.07
CA SER A 54 -22.52 -10.85 1.48
C SER A 54 -22.26 -12.21 2.16
N ALA A 55 -23.19 -13.15 2.02
CA ALA A 55 -23.03 -14.50 2.53
C ALA A 55 -21.78 -15.19 1.94
N ALA A 56 -21.45 -14.92 0.66
CA ALA A 56 -20.27 -15.46 0.01
C ALA A 56 -18.96 -14.87 0.60
N GLU A 57 -18.93 -13.57 0.89
CA GLU A 57 -17.76 -12.94 1.54
C GLU A 57 -17.60 -13.45 2.98
N ALA A 58 -18.69 -13.64 3.72
CA ALA A 58 -18.64 -14.19 5.09
C ALA A 58 -18.12 -15.63 5.10
N GLU A 59 -18.52 -16.46 4.14
CA GLU A 59 -18.04 -17.83 3.98
C GLU A 59 -16.56 -17.85 3.53
N CYS A 60 -16.18 -16.97 2.62
CA CYS A 60 -14.80 -16.77 2.21
C CYS A 60 -13.91 -16.36 3.40
N ALA A 61 -14.34 -15.39 4.19
CA ALA A 61 -13.64 -14.93 5.38
C ALA A 61 -13.41 -16.08 6.39
N GLU A 62 -14.40 -16.95 6.59
CA GLU A 62 -14.29 -18.11 7.47
C GLU A 62 -13.35 -19.18 6.90
N SER A 63 -13.52 -19.55 5.62
CA SER A 63 -12.74 -20.59 4.97
C SER A 63 -11.25 -20.20 4.77
N GLN A 64 -10.96 -18.92 4.56
CA GLN A 64 -9.61 -18.39 4.33
C GLN A 64 -9.01 -17.71 5.57
N ARG A 65 -9.59 -17.90 6.75
CA ARG A 65 -9.19 -17.25 8.00
C ARG A 65 -7.70 -17.37 8.28
N GLN A 66 -7.11 -18.54 8.06
CA GLN A 66 -5.69 -18.78 8.34
C GLN A 66 -4.77 -17.97 7.41
N MET A 67 -5.11 -17.89 6.13
CA MET A 67 -4.38 -17.10 5.14
C MET A 67 -4.50 -15.60 5.45
N LEU A 68 -5.69 -15.11 5.76
CA LEU A 68 -5.92 -13.71 6.16
C LEU A 68 -5.11 -13.36 7.41
N LEU A 69 -5.01 -14.28 8.37
CA LEU A 69 -4.19 -14.10 9.57
C LEU A 69 -2.68 -14.01 9.22
N GLN A 70 -2.19 -14.77 8.24
CA GLN A 70 -0.81 -14.66 7.75
C GLN A 70 -0.53 -13.30 7.10
N LEU A 71 -1.54 -12.67 6.50
CA LEU A 71 -1.48 -11.29 5.99
C LEU A 71 -1.68 -10.24 7.09
N GLY A 72 -1.86 -10.66 8.34
CA GLY A 72 -2.04 -9.80 9.50
C GLY A 72 -3.47 -9.29 9.70
N ILE A 73 -4.46 -9.86 8.99
CA ILE A 73 -5.86 -9.53 9.17
C ILE A 73 -6.52 -10.63 10.01
N GLU A 74 -6.86 -10.30 11.26
CA GLU A 74 -7.65 -11.19 12.11
C GLU A 74 -9.12 -10.81 12.04
N LEU A 75 -9.92 -11.73 11.52
CA LEU A 75 -11.36 -11.58 11.42
C LEU A 75 -12.06 -12.90 11.71
N GLU A 76 -13.34 -12.81 12.04
CA GLU A 76 -14.22 -13.95 12.27
C GLU A 76 -15.60 -13.69 11.69
N ARG A 77 -16.29 -14.75 11.28
CA ARG A 77 -17.69 -14.69 10.88
C ARG A 77 -18.56 -14.53 12.13
N ALA A 78 -19.39 -13.48 12.16
CA ALA A 78 -20.30 -13.21 13.26
C ALA A 78 -21.72 -13.70 12.96
N ALA A 79 -22.14 -13.63 11.69
CA ALA A 79 -23.45 -14.06 11.21
C ALA A 79 -23.37 -14.46 9.73
N THR A 80 -24.49 -14.82 9.11
CA THR A 80 -24.56 -15.19 7.69
C THR A 80 -24.01 -14.10 6.78
N GLU A 81 -24.26 -12.83 7.10
CA GLU A 81 -23.91 -11.65 6.30
C GLU A 81 -23.13 -10.62 7.13
N SER A 82 -22.31 -11.08 8.07
CA SER A 82 -21.53 -10.19 8.95
C SER A 82 -20.22 -10.85 9.38
N ILE A 83 -19.17 -10.05 9.39
CA ILE A 83 -17.86 -10.40 9.93
C ILE A 83 -17.43 -9.38 11.00
N ILE A 84 -16.53 -9.79 11.88
CA ILE A 84 -15.90 -8.92 12.88
C ILE A 84 -14.40 -8.91 12.64
N VAL A 85 -13.82 -7.73 12.45
CA VAL A 85 -12.37 -7.52 12.34
C VAL A 85 -11.83 -7.16 13.71
N ARG A 86 -10.76 -7.86 14.16
CA ARG A 86 -10.13 -7.68 15.48
C ARG A 86 -8.75 -7.08 15.41
N GLN A 87 -7.97 -7.41 14.36
CA GLN A 87 -6.59 -6.95 14.19
C GLN A 87 -6.30 -6.69 12.71
N ILE A 88 -5.38 -5.78 12.47
CA ILE A 88 -4.82 -5.46 11.15
C ILE A 88 -3.30 -5.28 11.25
N PRO A 89 -2.56 -5.31 10.14
CA PRO A 89 -1.15 -4.95 10.16
C PRO A 89 -0.94 -3.52 10.69
N SER A 90 0.01 -3.32 11.60
CA SER A 90 0.28 -2.01 12.20
C SER A 90 0.65 -0.93 11.19
N ILE A 91 1.24 -1.34 10.05
CA ILE A 91 1.59 -0.43 8.95
C ILE A 91 0.34 0.16 8.26
N LEU A 92 -0.82 -0.50 8.39
CA LEU A 92 -2.11 -0.09 7.81
C LEU A 92 -3.05 0.58 8.83
N ARG A 93 -2.55 0.96 10.00
CA ARG A 93 -3.36 1.53 11.11
C ARG A 93 -4.20 2.75 10.73
N ASP A 94 -3.75 3.53 9.75
CA ASP A 94 -4.41 4.76 9.29
C ASP A 94 -5.33 4.51 8.07
N ALA A 95 -5.46 3.25 7.62
CA ALA A 95 -6.31 2.86 6.50
C ALA A 95 -7.80 2.90 6.86
N ASP A 96 -8.65 2.96 5.83
CA ASP A 96 -10.06 2.64 5.96
C ASP A 96 -10.20 1.11 6.05
N ILE A 97 -10.38 0.61 7.28
CA ILE A 97 -10.38 -0.83 7.58
C ILE A 97 -11.54 -1.54 6.90
N GLU A 98 -12.71 -0.92 6.83
CA GLU A 98 -13.87 -1.52 6.16
C GLU A 98 -13.58 -1.73 4.68
N GLN A 99 -13.12 -0.68 3.99
CA GLN A 99 -12.81 -0.77 2.57
C GLN A 99 -11.64 -1.71 2.29
N LEU A 100 -10.59 -1.67 3.11
CA LEU A 100 -9.46 -2.60 3.03
C LEU A 100 -9.92 -4.06 3.06
N VAL A 101 -10.77 -4.43 4.04
CA VAL A 101 -11.22 -5.81 4.21
C VAL A 101 -12.14 -6.23 3.06
N ARG A 102 -13.02 -5.34 2.57
CA ARG A 102 -13.88 -5.63 1.41
C ARG A 102 -13.07 -5.90 0.15
N ASP A 103 -12.06 -5.07 -0.13
CA ASP A 103 -11.24 -5.23 -1.33
C ASP A 103 -10.39 -6.52 -1.26
N VAL A 104 -9.81 -6.83 -0.09
CA VAL A 104 -9.08 -8.09 0.11
C VAL A 104 -10.01 -9.30 -0.05
N LEU A 105 -11.22 -9.29 0.51
CA LEU A 105 -12.17 -10.40 0.35
C LEU A 105 -12.65 -10.54 -1.09
N SER A 106 -12.82 -9.44 -1.82
CA SER A 106 -13.15 -9.43 -3.24
C SER A 106 -12.07 -10.12 -4.07
N ASP A 107 -10.80 -9.77 -3.84
CA ASP A 107 -9.66 -10.39 -4.52
C ASP A 107 -9.57 -11.90 -4.21
N VAL A 108 -9.73 -12.26 -2.93
CA VAL A 108 -9.70 -13.67 -2.50
C VAL A 108 -10.82 -14.48 -3.15
N LEU A 109 -12.01 -13.92 -3.28
CA LEU A 109 -13.13 -14.57 -3.98
C LEU A 109 -12.85 -14.74 -5.48
N GLU A 110 -12.21 -13.76 -6.11
CA GLU A 110 -11.84 -13.82 -7.53
C GLU A 110 -10.81 -14.92 -7.79
N TYR A 111 -9.84 -15.12 -6.90
CA TYR A 111 -8.82 -16.17 -7.03
C TYR A 111 -9.38 -17.58 -6.84
N GLY A 112 -10.39 -17.76 -6.03
CA GLY A 112 -11.23 -18.94 -5.91
C GLY A 112 -10.66 -20.12 -5.12
N SER A 113 -9.43 -20.60 -5.35
CA SER A 113 -8.81 -21.72 -4.64
C SER A 113 -7.61 -21.31 -3.82
N SER A 114 -7.33 -22.04 -2.71
CA SER A 114 -6.19 -21.75 -1.82
C SER A 114 -4.84 -21.73 -2.54
N ASP A 115 -4.64 -22.63 -3.51
CA ASP A 115 -3.38 -22.67 -4.30
C ASP A 115 -3.22 -21.41 -5.16
N ARG A 116 -4.33 -20.92 -5.75
CA ARG A 116 -4.32 -19.69 -6.54
C ARG A 116 -4.12 -18.47 -5.64
N ILE A 117 -4.77 -18.43 -4.49
CA ILE A 117 -4.61 -17.37 -3.49
C ILE A 117 -3.13 -17.27 -3.06
N GLN A 118 -2.48 -18.40 -2.79
CA GLN A 118 -1.06 -18.41 -2.43
C GLN A 118 -0.17 -17.88 -3.56
N ALA A 119 -0.49 -18.22 -4.82
CA ALA A 119 0.24 -17.73 -5.99
C ALA A 119 0.05 -16.22 -6.20
N HIS A 120 -1.08 -15.63 -5.73
CA HIS A 120 -1.41 -14.22 -5.86
C HIS A 120 -1.17 -13.40 -4.56
N GLN A 121 -0.39 -13.96 -3.63
CA GLN A 121 -0.08 -13.27 -2.36
C GLN A 121 0.50 -11.87 -2.57
N ASP A 122 1.37 -11.69 -3.57
CA ASP A 122 1.95 -10.38 -3.92
C ASP A 122 0.89 -9.39 -4.39
N GLU A 123 -0.18 -9.83 -5.06
CA GLU A 123 -1.29 -8.99 -5.50
C GLU A 123 -2.15 -8.57 -4.30
N LEU A 124 -2.45 -9.50 -3.37
CA LEU A 124 -3.14 -9.17 -2.12
C LEU A 124 -2.36 -8.14 -1.29
N LEU A 125 -1.03 -8.31 -1.17
CA LEU A 125 -0.18 -7.33 -0.51
C LEU A 125 -0.17 -5.96 -1.23
N SER A 126 -0.28 -5.96 -2.56
CA SER A 126 -0.41 -4.72 -3.34
C SER A 126 -1.73 -4.00 -3.05
N THR A 127 -2.85 -4.73 -3.05
CA THR A 127 -4.16 -4.18 -2.65
C THR A 127 -4.11 -3.59 -1.25
N MET A 128 -3.54 -4.31 -0.29
CA MET A 128 -3.38 -3.83 1.08
C MET A 128 -2.50 -2.59 1.17
N ALA A 129 -1.39 -2.53 0.42
CA ALA A 129 -0.47 -1.40 0.40
C ALA A 129 -1.13 -0.12 -0.14
N CYS A 130 -2.03 -0.23 -1.12
CA CYS A 130 -2.82 0.91 -1.62
C CYS A 130 -3.64 1.57 -0.50
N HIS A 131 -4.21 0.78 0.41
CA HIS A 131 -4.95 1.30 1.57
C HIS A 131 -4.05 1.94 2.63
N GLY A 132 -2.79 1.51 2.75
CA GLY A 132 -1.79 2.08 3.65
C GLY A 132 -1.13 3.35 3.13
N SER A 133 -1.34 3.70 1.87
CA SER A 133 -0.69 4.86 1.25
C SER A 133 -1.23 6.19 1.81
N VAL A 134 -0.40 7.22 1.75
CA VAL A 134 -0.80 8.57 2.17
C VAL A 134 -2.05 8.97 1.38
N ARG A 135 -3.13 9.34 2.11
CA ARG A 135 -4.36 9.80 1.47
C ARG A 135 -4.05 10.91 0.48
N ALA A 136 -4.58 10.81 -0.74
CA ALA A 136 -4.49 11.85 -1.74
C ALA A 136 -4.91 13.20 -1.09
N ASN A 137 -4.11 14.26 -1.31
CA ASN A 137 -4.26 15.59 -0.75
C ASN A 137 -3.77 15.84 0.70
N ARG A 138 -3.14 14.88 1.39
CA ARG A 138 -2.39 15.22 2.60
C ARG A 138 -1.13 15.98 2.21
N GLN A 139 -1.01 17.22 2.67
CA GLN A 139 0.25 17.96 2.52
C GLN A 139 1.27 17.42 3.53
N LEU A 140 2.36 16.87 3.03
CA LEU A 140 3.50 16.48 3.84
C LEU A 140 4.29 17.73 4.23
N SER A 141 4.78 17.76 5.46
CA SER A 141 5.81 18.71 5.88
C SER A 141 7.16 18.37 5.23
N ILE A 142 8.09 19.33 5.19
CA ILE A 142 9.44 19.09 4.65
C ILE A 142 10.17 17.92 5.34
N PRO A 143 10.12 17.74 6.67
CA PRO A 143 10.68 16.56 7.32
C PRO A 143 10.05 15.24 6.85
N GLU A 144 8.72 15.21 6.67
CA GLU A 144 8.02 14.01 6.14
C GLU A 144 8.39 13.72 4.69
N MET A 145 8.52 14.76 3.85
CA MET A 145 9.00 14.60 2.46
C MET A 145 10.42 14.01 2.43
N ASN A 146 11.32 14.53 3.27
CA ASN A 146 12.68 14.02 3.37
C ASN A 146 12.71 12.57 3.88
N ALA A 147 11.86 12.23 4.85
CA ALA A 147 11.74 10.85 5.34
C ALA A 147 11.30 9.91 4.22
N LEU A 148 10.28 10.30 3.44
CA LEU A 148 9.81 9.52 2.29
C LEU A 148 10.91 9.30 1.25
N LEU A 149 11.69 10.34 0.91
CA LEU A 149 12.82 10.23 -0.03
C LEU A 149 13.91 9.26 0.49
N ARG A 150 14.24 9.29 1.79
CA ARG A 150 15.19 8.33 2.40
C ARG A 150 14.63 6.92 2.39
N ASP A 151 13.35 6.75 2.66
CA ASP A 151 12.68 5.46 2.56
C ASP A 151 12.74 4.91 1.13
N MET A 152 12.52 5.75 0.11
CA MET A 152 12.66 5.36 -1.30
C MET A 152 14.08 4.88 -1.63
N GLU A 153 15.10 5.58 -1.14
CA GLU A 153 16.51 5.21 -1.37
C GLU A 153 16.85 3.86 -0.73
N ALA A 154 16.21 3.52 0.39
CA ALA A 154 16.41 2.27 1.11
C ALA A 154 15.54 1.11 0.58
N THR A 155 14.53 1.40 -0.24
CA THR A 155 13.55 0.41 -0.70
C THR A 155 13.92 -0.12 -2.08
N GLU A 156 13.94 -1.46 -2.20
CA GLU A 156 14.13 -2.11 -3.49
C GLU A 156 13.03 -1.72 -4.48
N ARG A 157 13.41 -1.55 -5.75
CA ARG A 157 12.48 -1.21 -6.85
C ARG A 157 11.62 0.03 -6.61
N SER A 158 12.07 0.95 -5.75
CA SER A 158 11.34 2.19 -5.44
C SER A 158 11.09 3.09 -6.66
N GLY A 159 11.77 2.86 -7.78
CA GLY A 159 11.55 3.57 -9.03
C GLY A 159 10.26 3.25 -9.78
N GLN A 160 9.52 2.20 -9.37
CA GLN A 160 8.26 1.78 -9.99
C GLN A 160 7.22 1.46 -8.93
N CYS A 161 5.98 1.87 -9.14
CA CYS A 161 4.84 1.44 -8.31
C CYS A 161 4.46 -0.03 -8.57
N ASN A 162 3.53 -0.57 -7.80
CA ASN A 162 3.07 -1.96 -7.94
C ASN A 162 2.46 -2.25 -9.31
N HIS A 163 1.95 -1.22 -10.00
CA HIS A 163 1.37 -1.29 -11.34
C HIS A 163 2.38 -0.99 -12.48
N GLY A 164 3.69 -0.90 -12.16
CA GLY A 164 4.75 -0.66 -13.14
C GLY A 164 4.91 0.80 -13.60
N ARG A 165 4.18 1.75 -13.02
CA ARG A 165 4.33 3.18 -13.34
C ARG A 165 5.55 3.75 -12.61
N PRO A 166 6.29 4.72 -13.20
CA PRO A 166 7.36 5.41 -12.50
C PRO A 166 6.84 6.09 -11.23
N THR A 167 7.56 5.93 -10.12
CA THR A 167 7.31 6.66 -8.86
C THR A 167 8.00 8.00 -8.82
N TRP A 168 9.03 8.18 -9.64
CA TRP A 168 9.74 9.43 -9.83
C TRP A 168 10.26 9.57 -11.26
N VAL A 169 10.49 10.79 -11.67
CA VAL A 169 11.10 11.15 -12.94
C VAL A 169 12.22 12.16 -12.70
N TYR A 170 13.21 12.17 -13.59
CA TYR A 170 14.34 13.07 -13.54
C TYR A 170 14.34 13.97 -14.78
N GLN A 171 14.69 15.23 -14.58
CA GLN A 171 14.84 16.21 -15.64
C GLN A 171 16.19 16.91 -15.49
N SER A 172 17.09 16.71 -16.43
CA SER A 172 18.41 17.29 -16.41
C SER A 172 18.40 18.82 -16.57
N LEU A 173 19.45 19.50 -16.12
CA LEU A 173 19.61 20.95 -16.33
C LEU A 173 19.58 21.28 -17.83
N ASN A 174 20.19 20.44 -18.68
CA ASN A 174 20.14 20.62 -20.14
C ASN A 174 18.73 20.58 -20.71
N GLU A 175 17.88 19.69 -20.21
CA GLU A 175 16.48 19.62 -20.61
C GLU A 175 15.69 20.84 -20.13
N LEU A 176 15.94 21.28 -18.90
CA LEU A 176 15.37 22.51 -18.37
C LEU A 176 15.82 23.74 -19.17
N ASP A 177 17.11 23.87 -19.50
CA ASP A 177 17.64 24.97 -20.30
C ASP A 177 17.02 25.02 -21.70
N LYS A 178 16.78 23.86 -22.33
CA LYS A 178 16.07 23.78 -23.61
C LYS A 178 14.64 24.33 -23.54
N LEU A 179 13.92 24.11 -22.41
CA LEU A 179 12.57 24.67 -22.22
C LEU A 179 12.58 26.21 -22.23
N PHE A 180 13.67 26.83 -21.82
CA PHE A 180 13.85 28.27 -21.78
C PHE A 180 14.69 28.81 -22.94
N LEU A 181 14.94 27.97 -23.97
CA LEU A 181 15.76 28.31 -25.15
C LEU A 181 17.17 28.84 -24.77
N ARG A 182 17.72 28.35 -23.64
CA ARG A 182 19.08 28.66 -23.21
C ARG A 182 20.07 27.71 -23.90
N GLY A 183 21.20 28.24 -24.35
CA GLY A 183 22.25 27.41 -24.98
C GLY A 183 22.09 27.20 -26.50
N GLN A 184 21.31 28.06 -27.19
CA GLN A 184 21.33 28.15 -28.66
C GLN A 184 22.38 29.16 -29.08
#